data_ed3a6d82b2dad22f5b7665c9b33357b4
#
_entry.id   ed3a6d82b2dad22f5b7665c9b33357b4
#
_cell.length_a   1.000
_cell.length_b   1.000
_cell.length_c   1.000
_cell.angle_alpha   90.00
_cell.angle_beta   90.00
_cell.angle_gamma   90.00
#
_symmetry.space_group_name_H-M   'P 1'
#
loop_
_entity.id
_entity.type
_entity.pdbx_description
1 polymer ?
#
loop_
_entity_poly.entity_id
_entity_poly.type
_entity_poly.pdbx_seq_one_letter_code
_entity_poly.pdbx_strand_id
1 'polypeptide(L)'
;MIAWFGEAEKGAYHTPYPISSLDELVGTFGHPPKFSTGLFYAVQTLLYDKSLLFFRVEEEGFSFNDYLIGLRAIDTIHTIEAIGMPGMADREIIEEIMPKLILHRQLLLFTEKDLYDYLTALK
;
A
#
# COMPACT_ATOMS: atom_id res chain seq x y z
N MET A 1 0.97 -11.32 -6.29
CA MET A 1 0.03 -10.24 -5.90
C MET A 1 0.79 -9.12 -5.25
N ILE A 2 0.48 -7.90 -5.61
CA ILE A 2 1.09 -6.71 -5.02
C ILE A 2 0.03 -5.97 -4.20
N ALA A 3 0.35 -5.62 -2.96
CA ALA A 3 -0.55 -4.88 -2.08
C ALA A 3 -0.17 -3.39 -2.10
N TRP A 4 -1.14 -2.53 -2.34
CA TRP A 4 -0.98 -1.10 -2.28
C TRP A 4 -1.92 -0.50 -1.25
N PHE A 5 -1.39 0.42 -0.46
CA PHE A 5 -2.14 1.21 0.52
C PHE A 5 -2.29 2.63 -0.02
N GLY A 6 -3.47 3.19 0.05
CA GLY A 6 -3.66 4.54 -0.44
C GLY A 6 -5.03 5.14 -0.15
N GLU A 7 -5.15 6.43 -0.43
CA GLU A 7 -6.41 7.15 -0.33
C GLU A 7 -7.31 6.83 -1.51
N ALA A 8 -8.61 6.89 -1.29
CA ALA A 8 -9.61 6.67 -2.31
C ALA A 8 -10.84 7.55 -2.05
N GLU A 9 -11.63 7.76 -3.08
CA GLU A 9 -12.87 8.53 -2.99
C GLU A 9 -13.95 7.79 -2.22
N LYS A 10 -13.98 6.47 -2.34
CA LYS A 10 -14.96 5.61 -1.70
C LYS A 10 -14.37 4.23 -1.42
N GLY A 11 -15.16 3.32 -0.89
CA GLY A 11 -14.73 1.99 -0.48
C GLY A 11 -14.62 1.89 1.05
N ALA A 12 -14.69 0.68 1.57
CA ALA A 12 -14.61 0.48 3.02
C ALA A 12 -13.18 0.63 3.52
N TYR A 13 -13.01 1.28 4.65
CA TYR A 13 -11.76 1.28 5.39
C TYR A 13 -11.54 -0.08 6.06
N HIS A 14 -10.29 -0.37 6.42
CA HIS A 14 -9.89 -1.55 7.17
C HIS A 14 -10.25 -2.87 6.49
N THR A 15 -10.38 -2.86 5.16
CA THR A 15 -10.77 -4.02 4.38
C THR A 15 -9.82 -4.19 3.19
N PRO A 16 -9.12 -5.32 3.07
CA PRO A 16 -8.32 -5.59 1.88
C PRO A 16 -9.22 -6.03 0.73
N TYR A 17 -9.06 -5.40 -0.44
CA TYR A 17 -9.83 -5.69 -1.64
C TYR A 17 -8.95 -6.31 -2.70
N PRO A 18 -9.14 -7.60 -3.04
CA PRO A 18 -8.53 -8.16 -4.25
C PRO A 18 -9.19 -7.55 -5.48
N ILE A 19 -8.38 -7.01 -6.38
CA ILE A 19 -8.85 -6.34 -7.59
C ILE A 19 -8.19 -6.98 -8.81
N SER A 20 -8.99 -7.29 -9.82
CA SER A 20 -8.50 -7.98 -11.02
C SER A 20 -8.63 -7.16 -12.30
N SER A 21 -9.31 -6.03 -12.30
CA SER A 21 -9.49 -5.20 -13.48
C SER A 21 -9.56 -3.72 -13.15
N LEU A 22 -9.29 -2.88 -14.15
CA LEU A 22 -9.41 -1.43 -14.00
C LEU A 22 -10.85 -1.00 -13.71
N ASP A 23 -11.83 -1.64 -14.34
CA ASP A 23 -13.25 -1.34 -14.10
C ASP A 23 -13.62 -1.63 -12.65
N GLU A 24 -13.16 -2.74 -12.12
CA GLU A 24 -13.38 -3.11 -10.71
C GLU A 24 -12.73 -2.11 -9.77
N LEU A 25 -11.52 -1.66 -10.08
CA LEU A 25 -10.81 -0.68 -9.26
C LEU A 25 -11.59 0.65 -9.20
N VAL A 26 -11.99 1.17 -10.36
CA VAL A 26 -12.73 2.43 -10.44
C VAL A 26 -14.11 2.29 -9.78
N GLY A 27 -14.79 1.18 -10.01
CA GLY A 27 -16.09 0.92 -9.41
C GLY A 27 -16.06 0.84 -7.89
N THR A 28 -14.98 0.29 -7.33
CA THR A 28 -14.84 0.12 -5.88
C THR A 28 -14.34 1.39 -5.19
N PHE A 29 -13.34 2.07 -5.76
CA PHE A 29 -12.63 3.14 -5.08
C PHE A 29 -12.85 4.53 -5.68
N GLY A 30 -13.42 4.63 -6.86
CA GLY A 30 -13.64 5.91 -7.54
C GLY A 30 -12.34 6.50 -8.06
N HIS A 31 -12.28 7.83 -8.08
CA HIS A 31 -11.12 8.55 -8.57
C HIS A 31 -10.09 8.78 -7.46
N PRO A 32 -8.80 8.87 -7.80
CA PRO A 32 -7.78 9.17 -6.80
C PRO A 32 -7.98 10.59 -6.24
N PRO A 33 -7.98 10.75 -4.92
CA PRO A 33 -8.01 12.07 -4.31
C PRO A 33 -6.79 12.90 -4.71
N LYS A 34 -6.94 14.22 -4.64
CA LYS A 34 -5.88 15.15 -4.99
C LYS A 34 -4.62 14.90 -4.12
N PHE A 35 -3.46 14.87 -4.76
CA PHE A 35 -2.16 14.61 -4.14
C PHE A 35 -1.95 13.19 -3.63
N SER A 36 -2.88 12.28 -3.89
CA SER A 36 -2.69 10.87 -3.54
C SER A 36 -1.98 10.12 -4.68
N THR A 37 -1.29 9.05 -4.35
CA THR A 37 -0.55 8.24 -5.33
C THR A 37 -0.85 6.75 -5.26
N GLY A 38 -1.53 6.29 -4.21
CA GLY A 38 -1.80 4.85 -4.04
C GLY A 38 -2.58 4.24 -5.19
N LEU A 39 -3.67 4.89 -5.62
CA LEU A 39 -4.46 4.41 -6.75
C LEU A 39 -3.71 4.50 -8.07
N PHE A 40 -2.81 5.47 -8.21
CA PHE A 40 -1.95 5.57 -9.38
C PHE A 40 -1.07 4.30 -9.53
N TYR A 41 -0.44 3.87 -8.46
CA TYR A 41 0.37 2.64 -8.49
C TYR A 41 -0.49 1.39 -8.64
N ALA A 42 -1.71 1.40 -8.09
CA ALA A 42 -2.66 0.31 -8.29
C ALA A 42 -3.01 0.13 -9.77
N VAL A 43 -3.27 1.24 -10.47
CA VAL A 43 -3.51 1.22 -11.92
C VAL A 43 -2.31 0.63 -12.65
N GLN A 44 -1.11 1.09 -12.34
CA GLN A 44 0.10 0.56 -12.97
C GLN A 44 0.26 -0.94 -12.75
N THR A 45 -0.03 -1.42 -11.55
CA THR A 45 0.04 -2.85 -11.22
C THR A 45 -0.86 -3.66 -12.15
N LEU A 46 -2.10 -3.22 -12.35
CA LEU A 46 -3.03 -3.91 -13.24
C LEU A 46 -2.60 -3.82 -14.70
N LEU A 47 -2.03 -2.70 -15.13
CA LEU A 47 -1.52 -2.55 -16.50
C LEU A 47 -0.33 -3.48 -16.79
N TYR A 48 0.42 -3.88 -15.78
CA TYR A 48 1.49 -4.87 -15.90
C TYR A 48 1.01 -6.30 -15.69
N ASP A 49 -0.29 -6.55 -15.76
CA ASP A 49 -0.90 -7.87 -15.57
C ASP A 49 -0.58 -8.54 -14.23
N LYS A 50 -0.34 -7.75 -13.21
CA LYS A 50 -0.15 -8.25 -11.85
C LYS A 50 -1.45 -8.25 -11.07
N SER A 51 -1.62 -9.24 -10.22
CA SER A 51 -2.73 -9.26 -9.27
C SER A 51 -2.56 -8.16 -8.23
N LEU A 52 -3.64 -7.49 -7.88
CA LEU A 52 -3.64 -6.35 -6.99
C LEU A 52 -4.47 -6.63 -5.75
N LEU A 53 -3.94 -6.24 -4.59
CA LEU A 53 -4.70 -6.06 -3.38
C LEU A 53 -4.63 -4.58 -2.99
N PHE A 54 -5.76 -3.94 -2.79
CA PHE A 54 -5.79 -2.52 -2.40
C PHE A 54 -6.42 -2.36 -1.03
N PHE A 55 -5.78 -1.55 -0.20
CA PHE A 55 -6.24 -1.25 1.16
C PHE A 55 -6.39 0.26 1.29
N ARG A 56 -7.61 0.73 1.54
CA ARG A 56 -7.89 2.16 1.67
C ARG A 56 -7.44 2.67 3.03
N VAL A 57 -6.64 3.74 3.01
CA VAL A 57 -6.22 4.47 4.22
C VAL A 57 -6.85 5.86 4.23
N GLU A 58 -7.03 6.43 5.40
CA GLU A 58 -7.63 7.76 5.54
C GLU A 58 -6.72 8.84 4.98
N GLU A 59 -5.41 8.76 5.27
CA GLU A 59 -4.45 9.77 4.82
C GLU A 59 -3.10 9.10 4.51
N GLU A 60 -2.68 9.16 3.25
CA GLU A 60 -1.43 8.55 2.80
C GLU A 60 -0.24 9.12 3.56
N GLY A 61 0.51 8.23 4.19
CA GLY A 61 1.71 8.56 4.94
C GLY A 61 1.48 8.98 6.38
N PHE A 62 0.24 9.19 6.81
CA PHE A 62 -0.05 9.76 8.14
C PHE A 62 -1.01 8.94 8.99
N SER A 63 -1.94 8.20 8.42
CA SER A 63 -2.89 7.39 9.19
C SER A 63 -2.24 6.06 9.64
N PHE A 64 -1.26 6.14 10.52
CA PHE A 64 -0.43 5.00 10.92
C PHE A 64 -1.24 3.79 11.39
N ASN A 65 -2.31 4.03 12.12
CA ASN A 65 -3.16 2.95 12.60
C ASN A 65 -3.80 2.16 11.44
N ASP A 66 -4.20 2.85 10.37
CA ASP A 66 -4.74 2.18 9.18
C ASP A 66 -3.71 1.25 8.56
N TYR A 67 -2.45 1.70 8.46
CA TYR A 67 -1.37 0.85 7.94
C TYR A 67 -1.14 -0.38 8.80
N LEU A 68 -1.13 -0.23 10.11
CA LEU A 68 -0.95 -1.37 11.02
C LEU A 68 -2.10 -2.37 10.92
N ILE A 69 -3.34 -1.88 10.85
CA ILE A 69 -4.51 -2.73 10.66
C ILE A 69 -4.42 -3.49 9.34
N GLY A 70 -4.05 -2.79 8.25
CA GLY A 70 -3.93 -3.40 6.94
C GLY A 70 -2.83 -4.44 6.87
N LEU A 71 -1.68 -4.16 7.45
CA LEU A 71 -0.57 -5.11 7.48
C LEU A 71 -0.94 -6.38 8.24
N ARG A 72 -1.69 -6.27 9.32
CA ARG A 72 -2.21 -7.44 10.03
C ARG A 72 -3.23 -8.20 9.20
N ALA A 73 -4.11 -7.49 8.50
CA ALA A 73 -5.14 -8.11 7.68
C ALA A 73 -4.55 -8.94 6.54
N ILE A 74 -3.43 -8.49 5.96
CA ILE A 74 -2.78 -9.18 4.84
C ILE A 74 -1.73 -10.21 5.27
N ASP A 75 -1.42 -10.29 6.55
CA ASP A 75 -0.38 -11.20 7.08
C ASP A 75 -0.66 -12.67 6.76
N THR A 76 -1.92 -13.05 6.62
CA THR A 76 -2.33 -14.41 6.29
C THR A 76 -2.42 -14.68 4.79
N ILE A 77 -2.20 -13.69 3.95
CA ILE A 77 -2.29 -13.82 2.48
C ILE A 77 -0.90 -14.13 1.93
N HIS A 78 -0.65 -15.40 1.64
CA HIS A 78 0.69 -15.88 1.26
C HIS A 78 1.10 -15.57 -0.17
N THR A 79 0.18 -15.07 -0.99
CA THR A 79 0.46 -14.75 -2.39
C THR A 79 1.02 -13.34 -2.61
N ILE A 80 1.12 -12.54 -1.57
CA ILE A 80 1.65 -11.18 -1.66
C ILE A 80 3.17 -11.23 -1.74
N GLU A 81 3.71 -10.69 -2.83
CA GLU A 81 5.16 -10.65 -3.07
C GLU A 81 5.78 -9.28 -2.79
N ALA A 82 4.95 -8.23 -2.80
CA ALA A 82 5.42 -6.87 -2.55
C ALA A 82 4.32 -6.02 -1.94
N ILE A 83 4.71 -5.05 -1.13
CA ILE A 83 3.80 -4.13 -0.44
C ILE A 83 4.28 -2.71 -0.68
N GLY A 84 3.38 -1.83 -1.10
CA GLY A 84 3.67 -0.41 -1.27
C GLY A 84 2.77 0.45 -0.39
N MET A 85 3.38 1.40 0.30
CA MET A 85 2.68 2.34 1.18
C MET A 85 3.14 3.76 0.84
N PRO A 86 2.66 4.34 -0.28
CA PRO A 86 3.10 5.66 -0.71
C PRO A 86 2.90 6.71 0.37
N GLY A 87 3.89 7.55 0.57
CA GLY A 87 3.91 8.54 1.63
C GLY A 87 4.45 8.04 2.96
N MET A 88 4.55 6.73 3.14
CA MET A 88 5.03 6.13 4.39
C MET A 88 6.55 6.05 4.38
N ALA A 89 7.19 6.96 5.10
CA ALA A 89 8.64 6.98 5.29
C ALA A 89 9.01 7.01 6.77
N ASP A 90 8.06 6.76 7.66
CA ASP A 90 8.29 6.75 9.10
C ASP A 90 9.16 5.57 9.48
N ARG A 91 10.30 5.87 10.06
CA ARG A 91 11.32 4.87 10.37
C ARG A 91 10.85 3.83 11.39
N GLU A 92 10.10 4.25 12.40
CA GLU A 92 9.61 3.33 13.42
C GLU A 92 8.68 2.29 12.82
N ILE A 93 7.75 2.73 11.96
CA ILE A 93 6.81 1.84 11.30
C ILE A 93 7.55 0.87 10.37
N ILE A 94 8.46 1.38 9.55
CA ILE A 94 9.20 0.55 8.60
C ILE A 94 10.07 -0.47 9.33
N GLU A 95 10.77 -0.07 10.37
CA GLU A 95 11.61 -1.00 11.14
C GLU A 95 10.79 -2.05 11.89
N GLU A 96 9.57 -1.71 12.31
CA GLU A 96 8.68 -2.66 12.96
C GLU A 96 8.20 -3.76 12.01
N ILE A 97 7.89 -3.40 10.75
CA ILE A 97 7.34 -4.35 9.78
C ILE A 97 8.41 -5.15 9.03
N MET A 98 9.64 -4.63 8.93
CA MET A 98 10.70 -5.28 8.13
C MET A 98 10.97 -6.74 8.50
N PRO A 99 11.03 -7.13 9.78
CA PRO A 99 11.26 -8.54 10.11
C PRO A 99 10.19 -9.47 9.54
N LYS A 100 8.93 -9.05 9.53
CA LYS A 100 7.84 -9.83 8.95
C LYS A 100 7.96 -9.94 7.44
N LEU A 101 8.31 -8.82 6.78
CA LEU A 101 8.49 -8.80 5.33
C LEU A 101 9.62 -9.75 4.91
N ILE A 102 10.74 -9.71 5.63
CA ILE A 102 11.87 -10.59 5.37
C ILE A 102 11.48 -12.06 5.58
N LEU A 103 10.78 -12.35 6.67
CA LEU A 103 10.33 -13.70 6.97
C LEU A 103 9.43 -14.26 5.86
N HIS A 104 8.53 -13.45 5.32
CA HIS A 104 7.61 -13.85 4.26
C HIS A 104 8.18 -13.62 2.85
N ARG A 105 9.42 -13.19 2.74
CA ARG A 105 10.10 -12.91 1.46
C ARG A 105 9.33 -11.90 0.61
N GLN A 106 8.80 -10.87 1.25
CA GLN A 106 8.07 -9.78 0.60
C GLN A 106 8.97 -8.56 0.44
N LEU A 107 8.81 -7.86 -0.68
CA LEU A 107 9.51 -6.61 -0.94
C LEU A 107 8.68 -5.43 -0.46
N LEU A 108 9.35 -4.43 0.11
CA LEU A 108 8.73 -3.14 0.40
C LEU A 108 9.05 -2.19 -0.75
N LEU A 109 8.02 -1.67 -1.40
CA LEU A 109 8.16 -0.75 -2.52
C LEU A 109 8.13 0.69 -2.02
N PHE A 110 9.19 1.43 -2.29
CA PHE A 110 9.28 2.84 -1.96
C PHE A 110 9.10 3.71 -3.19
N THR A 111 8.44 4.86 -3.03
CA THR A 111 8.62 5.94 -3.99
C THR A 111 10.02 6.54 -3.79
N GLU A 112 10.55 7.23 -4.79
CA GLU A 112 11.86 7.88 -4.69
C GLU A 112 11.90 8.85 -3.51
N LYS A 113 10.83 9.65 -3.36
CA LYS A 113 10.71 10.58 -2.25
C LYS A 113 10.70 9.89 -0.89
N ASP A 114 9.94 8.80 -0.76
CA ASP A 114 9.84 8.07 0.50
C ASP A 114 11.16 7.43 0.88
N LEU A 115 11.88 6.88 -0.08
CA LEU A 115 13.21 6.32 0.17
C LEU A 115 14.18 7.40 0.64
N TYR A 116 14.17 8.56 0.00
CA TYR A 116 15.00 9.68 0.40
C TYR A 116 14.67 10.13 1.83
N ASP A 117 13.38 10.29 2.14
CA ASP A 117 12.95 10.72 3.47
C ASP A 117 13.34 9.69 4.54
N TYR A 118 13.18 8.41 4.24
CA TYR A 118 13.59 7.34 5.14
C TYR A 118 15.09 7.36 5.42
N LEU A 119 15.90 7.50 4.37
CA LEU A 119 17.36 7.51 4.50
C LEU A 119 17.86 8.74 5.26
N THR A 120 17.24 9.90 5.05
CA THR A 120 17.67 11.12 5.74
C THR A 120 17.22 11.18 7.19
N ALA A 121 16.20 10.44 7.59
CA ALA A 121 15.78 10.33 8.98
C ALA A 121 16.76 9.52 9.84
N LEU A 122 17.77 8.92 9.24
CA LEU A 122 18.80 8.13 9.93
C LEU A 122 19.80 8.97 10.74
N LYS A 123 19.69 10.25 10.71
CA LYS A 123 20.61 11.15 11.41
C LYS A 123 20.38 11.17 12.90
#